data_b81f9c58fa6a5aa3d722a9431318c310
#
_entry.id   b81f9c58fa6a5aa3d722a9431318c310
#
_cell.length_a   1.000
_cell.length_b   1.000
_cell.length_c   1.000
_cell.angle_alpha   90.00
_cell.angle_beta   90.00
_cell.angle_gamma   90.00
#
_symmetry.space_group_name_H-M   'P 1'
#
loop_
_entity.id
_entity.type
_entity.pdbx_description
1 polymer ?
#
loop_
_entity_poly.entity_id
_entity_poly.type
_entity_poly.pdbx_seq_one_letter_code
_entity_poly.pdbx_strand_id
1 'polypeptide(L)'
;MATSSTSVEFDKATDYSFREEDIERAKALVGVYAPSKAREHLTRVTHDAMRNFARGYGDDNPLFCDEDYGRGTRWGAQIAPPMIGIALNRPLYSDTPKERVRRPSFRGIHVFVSGSTWNWYRPLVEGDELYSFGGTESVVEKTSEFANRSLLITYVNVKFNQRAEIVAISRTLAIHTERKTAREKGKYADIEPAHYTDDDIAAIDEIYAAEGPRGAEKRWWEDVQVGDELQPMVKGPLTTTDIMVFHAGGYGFVPYEPRA
;
A
#
# COMPACT_ATOMS: atom_id res chain seq x y z
N MET A 1 10.53 14.63 -47.34
CA MET A 1 9.50 15.17 -46.45
C MET A 1 10.03 15.01 -45.02
N ALA A 2 10.45 16.13 -44.43
CA ALA A 2 11.02 16.11 -43.08
C ALA A 2 9.87 16.10 -42.03
N THR A 3 9.81 15.07 -41.23
CA THR A 3 8.87 15.01 -40.09
C THR A 3 9.40 15.90 -38.98
N SER A 4 8.72 17.02 -38.78
CA SER A 4 8.94 17.92 -37.64
C SER A 4 8.57 17.16 -36.35
N SER A 5 9.58 16.81 -35.54
CA SER A 5 9.37 16.39 -34.15
C SER A 5 9.04 17.61 -33.33
N THR A 6 7.78 17.80 -32.99
CA THR A 6 7.36 18.78 -31.99
C THR A 6 7.83 18.28 -30.61
N SER A 7 8.98 18.78 -30.17
CA SER A 7 9.40 18.63 -28.77
C SER A 7 8.39 19.36 -27.90
N VAL A 8 7.62 18.62 -27.11
CA VAL A 8 6.82 19.21 -26.02
C VAL A 8 7.83 19.77 -25.02
N GLU A 9 8.02 21.09 -25.04
CA GLU A 9 8.72 21.77 -23.96
C GLU A 9 7.93 21.54 -22.67
N PHE A 10 8.43 20.66 -21.84
CA PHE A 10 7.96 20.55 -20.47
C PHE A 10 8.28 21.87 -19.78
N ASP A 11 7.21 22.58 -19.42
CA ASP A 11 7.20 23.89 -18.79
C ASP A 11 8.27 23.97 -17.68
N LYS A 12 9.08 25.02 -17.74
CA LYS A 12 10.16 25.30 -16.79
C LYS A 12 9.59 25.22 -15.38
N ALA A 13 10.21 24.41 -14.54
CA ALA A 13 9.84 24.11 -13.17
C ALA A 13 9.30 25.35 -12.45
N THR A 14 7.99 25.48 -12.39
CA THR A 14 7.31 26.44 -11.54
C THR A 14 7.68 26.12 -10.11
N ASP A 15 8.10 27.09 -9.35
CA ASP A 15 8.49 26.99 -7.95
C ASP A 15 7.20 26.75 -7.12
N TYR A 16 6.88 25.48 -6.89
CA TYR A 16 5.70 25.11 -6.14
C TYR A 16 6.04 25.08 -4.66
N SER A 17 5.53 26.06 -3.94
CA SER A 17 5.56 26.16 -2.48
C SER A 17 4.18 25.86 -1.89
N PHE A 18 4.16 25.55 -0.59
CA PHE A 18 2.91 25.44 0.14
C PHE A 18 2.19 26.77 0.20
N ARG A 19 0.89 26.76 -0.04
CA ARG A 19 0.02 27.90 0.23
C ARG A 19 -0.59 27.73 1.61
N GLU A 20 -0.59 28.79 2.41
CA GLU A 20 -1.14 28.75 3.76
C GLU A 20 -2.60 28.29 3.80
N GLU A 21 -3.41 28.69 2.82
CA GLU A 21 -4.80 28.27 2.69
C GLU A 21 -4.94 26.73 2.53
N ASP A 22 -4.00 26.08 1.82
CA ASP A 22 -4.01 24.64 1.66
C ASP A 22 -3.59 23.92 2.95
N ILE A 23 -2.64 24.50 3.70
CA ILE A 23 -2.22 23.98 5.00
C ILE A 23 -3.36 24.08 6.01
N GLU A 24 -3.96 25.25 6.14
CA GLU A 24 -5.10 25.47 7.04
C GLU A 24 -6.29 24.58 6.66
N ARG A 25 -6.51 24.36 5.36
CA ARG A 25 -7.52 23.42 4.88
C ARG A 25 -7.18 21.97 5.27
N ALA A 26 -5.91 21.56 5.20
CA ALA A 26 -5.48 20.23 5.64
C ALA A 26 -5.73 20.05 7.15
N LYS A 27 -5.36 21.04 7.96
CA LYS A 27 -5.59 21.06 9.40
C LYS A 27 -7.08 20.98 9.76
N ALA A 28 -7.92 21.72 9.03
CA ALA A 28 -9.37 21.71 9.23
C ALA A 28 -10.03 20.35 8.90
N LEU A 29 -9.33 19.46 8.22
CA LEU A 29 -9.80 18.09 7.93
C LEU A 29 -9.44 17.07 9.01
N VAL A 30 -8.68 17.44 10.03
CA VAL A 30 -8.36 16.54 11.15
C VAL A 30 -9.66 16.15 11.86
N GLY A 31 -9.89 14.83 12.00
CA GLY A 31 -11.11 14.29 12.58
C GLY A 31 -12.34 14.28 11.66
N VAL A 32 -12.19 14.72 10.41
CA VAL A 32 -13.27 14.66 9.42
C VAL A 32 -13.16 13.37 8.61
N TYR A 33 -14.17 12.52 8.72
CA TYR A 33 -14.22 11.23 8.05
C TYR A 33 -15.25 11.22 6.92
N ALA A 34 -14.95 10.47 5.87
CA ALA A 34 -15.83 10.26 4.73
C ALA A 34 -15.64 8.84 4.14
N PRO A 35 -16.64 8.34 3.39
CA PRO A 35 -16.47 7.12 2.62
C PRO A 35 -15.23 7.17 1.74
N SER A 36 -14.49 6.06 1.68
CA SER A 36 -13.34 5.95 0.79
C SER A 36 -13.80 5.95 -0.67
N LYS A 37 -13.12 6.77 -1.49
CA LYS A 37 -13.42 6.86 -2.93
C LYS A 37 -12.67 5.81 -3.75
N ALA A 38 -12.22 4.73 -3.13
CA ALA A 38 -11.56 3.67 -3.86
C ALA A 38 -12.53 3.05 -4.89
N ARG A 39 -12.01 2.76 -6.07
CA ARG A 39 -12.78 2.04 -7.09
C ARG A 39 -12.88 0.58 -6.71
N GLU A 40 -13.98 -0.05 -7.10
CA GLU A 40 -14.11 -1.48 -6.98
C GLU A 40 -13.14 -2.16 -7.94
N HIS A 41 -12.27 -2.99 -7.39
CA HIS A 41 -11.46 -3.93 -8.16
C HIS A 41 -11.93 -5.34 -7.85
N LEU A 42 -11.88 -5.72 -6.57
CA LEU A 42 -12.52 -6.91 -6.06
C LEU A 42 -13.75 -6.48 -5.24
N THR A 43 -14.90 -7.05 -5.55
CA THR A 43 -16.15 -6.74 -4.84
C THR A 43 -16.42 -7.68 -3.69
N ARG A 44 -15.82 -8.87 -3.72
CA ARG A 44 -15.98 -9.93 -2.74
C ARG A 44 -14.74 -10.79 -2.66
N VAL A 45 -14.45 -11.33 -1.50
CA VAL A 45 -13.42 -12.34 -1.31
C VAL A 45 -13.88 -13.65 -1.96
N THR A 46 -13.05 -14.23 -2.82
CA THR A 46 -13.24 -15.56 -3.41
C THR A 46 -11.96 -16.38 -3.23
N HIS A 47 -12.04 -17.70 -3.30
CA HIS A 47 -10.87 -18.58 -3.23
C HIS A 47 -9.81 -18.22 -4.28
N ASP A 48 -10.25 -17.92 -5.50
CA ASP A 48 -9.35 -17.50 -6.58
C ASP A 48 -8.69 -16.15 -6.29
N ALA A 49 -9.44 -15.18 -5.76
CA ALA A 49 -8.88 -13.87 -5.40
C ALA A 49 -7.83 -14.01 -4.29
N MET A 50 -8.08 -14.83 -3.27
CA MET A 50 -7.14 -15.07 -2.18
C MET A 50 -5.84 -15.69 -2.71
N ARG A 51 -5.95 -16.77 -3.48
CA ARG A 51 -4.81 -17.48 -4.06
C ARG A 51 -4.01 -16.60 -5.02
N ASN A 52 -4.69 -15.90 -5.93
CA ASN A 52 -4.03 -15.06 -6.92
C ASN A 52 -3.34 -13.86 -6.28
N PHE A 53 -3.96 -13.27 -5.24
CA PHE A 53 -3.34 -12.18 -4.50
C PHE A 53 -2.07 -12.65 -3.79
N ALA A 54 -2.10 -13.81 -3.09
CA ALA A 54 -0.94 -14.39 -2.42
C ALA A 54 0.20 -14.64 -3.42
N ARG A 55 -0.09 -15.38 -4.49
CA ARG A 55 0.91 -15.69 -5.52
C ARG A 55 1.43 -14.46 -6.25
N GLY A 56 0.65 -13.40 -6.35
CA GLY A 56 1.06 -12.13 -6.96
C GLY A 56 2.24 -11.46 -6.29
N TYR A 57 2.47 -11.70 -4.99
CA TYR A 57 3.67 -11.24 -4.28
C TYR A 57 4.60 -12.37 -3.82
N GLY A 58 4.44 -13.55 -4.45
CA GLY A 58 5.33 -14.68 -4.23
C GLY A 58 5.09 -15.44 -2.92
N ASP A 59 3.84 -15.49 -2.45
CA ASP A 59 3.45 -16.26 -1.26
C ASP A 59 2.56 -17.43 -1.70
N ASP A 60 3.00 -18.65 -1.41
CA ASP A 60 2.28 -19.89 -1.69
C ASP A 60 1.80 -20.59 -0.41
N ASN A 61 1.78 -19.87 0.72
CA ASN A 61 1.31 -20.39 1.99
C ASN A 61 -0.07 -21.06 1.82
N PRO A 62 -0.19 -22.36 2.14
CA PRO A 62 -1.43 -23.10 1.93
C PRO A 62 -2.62 -22.52 2.70
N LEU A 63 -2.40 -21.76 3.78
CA LEU A 63 -3.45 -21.07 4.49
C LEU A 63 -4.21 -20.07 3.61
N PHE A 64 -3.53 -19.48 2.61
CA PHE A 64 -4.08 -18.52 1.65
C PHE A 64 -4.44 -19.15 0.30
N CYS A 65 -3.85 -20.30 -0.02
CA CYS A 65 -3.90 -20.88 -1.35
C CYS A 65 -4.73 -22.16 -1.46
N ASP A 66 -4.99 -22.83 -0.33
CA ASP A 66 -5.60 -24.15 -0.28
C ASP A 66 -6.80 -24.17 0.69
N GLU A 67 -7.96 -24.47 0.12
CA GLU A 67 -9.24 -24.50 0.85
C GLU A 67 -9.29 -25.68 1.84
N ASP A 68 -8.80 -26.86 1.45
CA ASP A 68 -8.80 -28.05 2.31
C ASP A 68 -7.85 -27.87 3.48
N TYR A 69 -6.69 -27.30 3.25
CA TYR A 69 -5.77 -26.93 4.32
C TYR A 69 -6.42 -25.92 5.29
N GLY A 70 -7.05 -24.87 4.74
CA GLY A 70 -7.73 -23.85 5.54
C GLY A 70 -8.81 -24.43 6.44
N ARG A 71 -9.61 -25.36 5.94
CA ARG A 71 -10.65 -26.07 6.70
C ARG A 71 -10.07 -26.87 7.87
N GLY A 72 -8.87 -27.40 7.72
CA GLY A 72 -8.18 -28.16 8.77
C GLY A 72 -7.54 -27.30 9.86
N THR A 73 -7.55 -25.97 9.74
CA THR A 73 -6.94 -25.06 10.70
C THR A 73 -7.93 -24.55 11.76
N ARG A 74 -7.43 -23.84 12.77
CA ARG A 74 -8.28 -23.17 13.77
C ARG A 74 -9.32 -22.21 13.18
N TRP A 75 -9.12 -21.78 11.94
CA TRP A 75 -10.02 -20.85 11.25
C TRP A 75 -11.22 -21.55 10.63
N GLY A 76 -11.12 -22.87 10.39
CA GLY A 76 -12.17 -23.66 9.76
C GLY A 76 -12.46 -23.30 8.30
N ALA A 77 -11.61 -22.47 7.71
CA ALA A 77 -11.71 -21.99 6.33
C ALA A 77 -10.35 -21.50 5.82
N GLN A 78 -10.20 -21.44 4.50
CA GLN A 78 -9.15 -20.65 3.87
C GLN A 78 -9.35 -19.18 4.25
N ILE A 79 -8.28 -18.51 4.65
CA ILE A 79 -8.34 -17.07 4.98
C ILE A 79 -7.60 -16.26 3.90
N ALA A 80 -8.01 -15.02 3.72
CA ALA A 80 -7.36 -14.15 2.77
C ALA A 80 -6.04 -13.60 3.33
N PRO A 81 -5.03 -13.38 2.47
CA PRO A 81 -3.86 -12.60 2.85
C PRO A 81 -4.29 -11.25 3.41
N PRO A 82 -3.75 -10.78 4.54
CA PRO A 82 -4.23 -9.57 5.21
C PRO A 82 -4.27 -8.34 4.30
N MET A 83 -3.31 -8.21 3.38
CA MET A 83 -3.20 -7.06 2.48
C MET A 83 -4.18 -7.06 1.32
N ILE A 84 -4.94 -8.14 1.06
CA ILE A 84 -5.98 -8.15 0.01
C ILE A 84 -7.03 -7.04 0.25
N GLY A 85 -7.17 -6.60 1.50
CA GLY A 85 -8.04 -5.48 1.86
C GLY A 85 -7.76 -4.16 1.13
N ILE A 86 -6.62 -4.02 0.48
CA ILE A 86 -6.33 -2.84 -0.37
C ILE A 86 -7.04 -2.91 -1.72
N ALA A 87 -7.26 -4.13 -2.23
CA ALA A 87 -7.93 -4.38 -3.52
C ALA A 87 -9.45 -4.58 -3.39
N LEU A 88 -9.93 -4.79 -2.15
CA LEU A 88 -11.35 -4.95 -1.84
C LEU A 88 -11.96 -3.61 -1.46
N ASN A 89 -13.00 -3.20 -2.13
CA ASN A 89 -13.78 -2.04 -1.72
C ASN A 89 -15.16 -2.05 -2.36
N ARG A 90 -16.19 -1.94 -1.53
CA ARG A 90 -17.57 -1.72 -1.96
C ARG A 90 -17.95 -0.26 -1.78
N PRO A 91 -18.82 0.29 -2.63
CA PRO A 91 -19.28 1.65 -2.48
C PRO A 91 -19.94 1.87 -1.11
N LEU A 92 -19.54 2.95 -0.46
CA LEU A 92 -20.18 3.45 0.74
C LEU A 92 -20.62 4.89 0.46
N TYR A 93 -21.89 5.18 0.72
CA TYR A 93 -22.50 6.47 0.46
C TYR A 93 -22.62 7.28 1.74
N SER A 94 -22.56 8.60 1.60
CA SER A 94 -22.70 9.54 2.71
C SER A 94 -23.36 10.80 2.21
N ASP A 95 -24.21 11.38 3.04
CA ASP A 95 -24.86 12.67 2.82
C ASP A 95 -23.96 13.86 3.20
N THR A 96 -22.72 13.59 3.60
CA THR A 96 -21.77 14.65 3.95
C THR A 96 -21.50 15.55 2.75
N PRO A 97 -21.70 16.86 2.85
CA PRO A 97 -21.44 17.80 1.76
C PRO A 97 -20.00 17.71 1.26
N LYS A 98 -19.81 17.71 -0.06
CA LYS A 98 -18.49 17.56 -0.70
C LYS A 98 -17.50 18.64 -0.25
N GLU A 99 -17.99 19.85 0.00
CA GLU A 99 -17.19 21.00 0.47
C GLU A 99 -16.57 20.72 1.83
N ARG A 100 -17.28 20.03 2.72
CA ARG A 100 -16.80 19.68 4.06
C ARG A 100 -15.61 18.72 4.00
N VAL A 101 -15.60 17.79 3.05
CA VAL A 101 -14.57 16.73 2.89
C VAL A 101 -13.58 17.04 1.76
N ARG A 102 -13.68 18.21 1.12
CA ARG A 102 -12.78 18.62 0.04
C ARG A 102 -11.36 18.76 0.56
N ARG A 103 -10.46 17.97 0.01
CA ARG A 103 -9.02 18.03 0.31
C ARG A 103 -8.37 19.27 -0.30
N PRO A 104 -7.28 19.78 0.30
CA PRO A 104 -6.47 20.84 -0.30
C PRO A 104 -5.85 20.37 -1.61
N SER A 105 -5.54 21.33 -2.46
CA SER A 105 -4.84 21.06 -3.71
C SER A 105 -3.34 21.27 -3.52
N PHE A 106 -2.63 20.25 -3.12
CA PHE A 106 -1.16 20.27 -3.03
C PHE A 106 -0.52 20.12 -4.43
N ARG A 107 -1.00 20.91 -5.40
CA ARG A 107 -0.48 20.84 -6.77
C ARG A 107 1.00 21.20 -6.81
N GLY A 108 1.81 20.31 -7.38
CA GLY A 108 3.25 20.49 -7.50
C GLY A 108 4.06 20.13 -6.25
N ILE A 109 3.41 19.93 -5.11
CA ILE A 109 4.05 19.41 -3.90
C ILE A 109 4.34 17.92 -4.09
N HIS A 110 5.56 17.51 -3.72
CA HIS A 110 5.95 16.12 -3.77
C HIS A 110 5.43 15.38 -2.54
N VAL A 111 4.96 14.15 -2.75
CA VAL A 111 4.41 13.30 -1.68
C VAL A 111 5.18 11.99 -1.63
N PHE A 112 5.67 11.66 -0.44
CA PHE A 112 6.28 10.37 -0.15
C PHE A 112 5.41 9.63 0.87
N VAL A 113 5.14 8.36 0.63
CA VAL A 113 4.63 7.47 1.67
C VAL A 113 5.81 7.03 2.53
N SER A 114 5.83 7.48 3.78
CA SER A 114 6.93 7.21 4.70
C SER A 114 6.72 5.97 5.55
N GLY A 115 5.48 5.51 5.64
CA GLY A 115 5.16 4.30 6.38
C GLY A 115 3.67 4.06 6.47
N SER A 116 3.32 2.86 6.87
CA SER A 116 1.94 2.52 7.21
C SER A 116 1.91 1.55 8.39
N THR A 117 0.83 1.65 9.17
CA THR A 117 0.53 0.70 10.24
C THR A 117 -0.82 0.08 9.96
N TRP A 118 -0.93 -1.20 10.31
CA TRP A 118 -2.16 -1.97 10.16
C TRP A 118 -2.48 -2.71 11.45
N ASN A 119 -3.72 -2.58 11.88
CA ASN A 119 -4.27 -3.38 12.96
C ASN A 119 -5.39 -4.24 12.36
N TRP A 120 -5.18 -5.56 12.34
CA TRP A 120 -6.19 -6.52 11.89
C TRP A 120 -6.90 -7.10 13.10
N TYR A 121 -8.23 -7.13 13.03
CA TYR A 121 -9.11 -7.60 14.12
C TYR A 121 -9.71 -8.95 13.80
N ARG A 122 -9.81 -9.28 12.51
CA ARG A 122 -10.31 -10.57 12.04
C ARG A 122 -9.78 -10.88 10.64
N PRO A 123 -9.63 -12.17 10.29
CA PRO A 123 -9.35 -12.56 8.92
C PRO A 123 -10.57 -12.28 8.03
N LEU A 124 -10.29 -12.10 6.75
CA LEU A 124 -11.30 -12.14 5.70
C LEU A 124 -11.42 -13.58 5.19
N VAL A 125 -12.64 -14.02 4.94
CA VAL A 125 -12.96 -15.35 4.43
C VAL A 125 -13.80 -15.24 3.16
N GLU A 126 -14.03 -16.36 2.48
CA GLU A 126 -14.88 -16.39 1.30
C GLU A 126 -16.25 -15.73 1.54
N GLY A 127 -16.71 -14.94 0.58
CA GLY A 127 -17.97 -14.24 0.62
C GLY A 127 -17.93 -12.90 1.36
N ASP A 128 -16.83 -12.56 2.04
CA ASP A 128 -16.72 -11.26 2.67
C ASP A 128 -16.65 -10.13 1.65
N GLU A 129 -17.40 -9.08 1.91
CA GLU A 129 -17.32 -7.79 1.22
C GLU A 129 -16.71 -6.76 2.18
N LEU A 130 -15.97 -5.80 1.62
CA LEU A 130 -15.28 -4.82 2.42
C LEU A 130 -15.71 -3.40 2.07
N TYR A 131 -16.06 -2.64 3.07
CA TYR A 131 -16.42 -1.23 3.02
C TYR A 131 -15.38 -0.42 3.77
N SER A 132 -15.18 0.83 3.39
CA SER A 132 -14.23 1.66 4.09
C SER A 132 -14.62 3.13 4.14
N PHE A 133 -14.24 3.74 5.24
CA PHE A 133 -14.24 5.19 5.41
C PHE A 133 -12.93 5.62 6.04
N GLY A 134 -12.56 6.87 5.83
CA GLY A 134 -11.32 7.38 6.37
C GLY A 134 -11.26 8.89 6.38
N GLY A 135 -10.18 9.40 6.92
CA GLY A 135 -9.96 10.83 7.06
C GLY A 135 -8.52 11.17 7.43
N THR A 136 -8.31 12.41 7.80
CA THR A 136 -7.04 12.89 8.32
C THR A 136 -7.02 12.75 9.83
N GLU A 137 -6.04 12.01 10.36
CA GLU A 137 -5.83 11.87 11.81
C GLU A 137 -4.98 12.98 12.38
N SER A 138 -3.93 13.39 11.65
CA SER A 138 -3.06 14.48 12.09
C SER A 138 -2.40 15.21 10.92
N VAL A 139 -2.04 16.46 11.15
CA VAL A 139 -1.22 17.29 10.25
C VAL A 139 -0.17 17.97 11.10
N VAL A 140 1.10 17.69 10.82
CA VAL A 140 2.24 18.25 11.55
C VAL A 140 3.16 18.96 10.57
N GLU A 141 3.44 20.22 10.81
CA GLU A 141 4.45 20.96 10.06
C GLU A 141 5.83 20.67 10.63
N LYS A 142 6.80 20.48 9.76
CA LYS A 142 8.21 20.39 10.12
C LYS A 142 9.06 21.20 9.15
N THR A 143 10.12 21.76 9.69
CA THR A 143 11.22 22.33 8.93
C THR A 143 12.43 21.43 9.01
N SER A 144 13.16 21.27 7.92
CA SER A 144 14.42 20.55 7.91
C SER A 144 15.40 21.22 6.93
N GLU A 145 16.68 21.02 7.16
CA GLU A 145 17.73 21.51 6.24
C GLU A 145 17.58 20.93 4.84
N PHE A 146 16.96 19.75 4.71
CA PHE A 146 16.76 19.06 3.45
C PHE A 146 15.57 19.58 2.66
N ALA A 147 14.44 19.82 3.31
CA ALA A 147 13.15 20.07 2.64
C ALA A 147 12.56 21.45 2.95
N ASN A 148 13.33 22.33 3.62
CA ASN A 148 12.88 23.62 4.11
C ASN A 148 11.56 23.49 4.90
N ARG A 149 10.43 23.29 4.22
CA ARG A 149 9.10 23.08 4.82
C ARG A 149 8.51 21.76 4.39
N SER A 150 7.96 21.01 5.33
CA SER A 150 7.29 19.73 5.09
C SER A 150 6.03 19.61 5.91
N LEU A 151 5.02 18.92 5.37
CA LEU A 151 3.82 18.52 6.09
C LEU A 151 3.81 17.00 6.24
N LEU A 152 3.75 16.53 7.48
CA LEU A 152 3.53 15.13 7.81
C LEU A 152 2.03 14.96 8.05
N ILE A 153 1.38 14.23 7.17
CA ILE A 153 -0.06 14.00 7.26
C ILE A 153 -0.29 12.51 7.49
N THR A 154 -0.94 12.19 8.60
CA THR A 154 -1.39 10.83 8.88
C THR A 154 -2.83 10.67 8.43
N TYR A 155 -3.04 9.77 7.50
CA TYR A 155 -4.37 9.35 7.06
C TYR A 155 -4.77 8.07 7.75
N VAL A 156 -5.99 8.00 8.25
CA VAL A 156 -6.58 6.78 8.81
C VAL A 156 -7.67 6.25 7.89
N ASN A 157 -7.74 4.93 7.77
CA ASN A 157 -8.80 4.24 7.05
C ASN A 157 -9.32 3.08 7.90
N VAL A 158 -10.63 3.04 8.12
CA VAL A 158 -11.34 1.98 8.83
C VAL A 158 -12.03 1.11 7.81
N LYS A 159 -11.77 -0.19 7.89
CA LYS A 159 -12.35 -1.21 7.01
C LYS A 159 -13.25 -2.13 7.81
N PHE A 160 -14.45 -2.36 7.30
CA PHE A 160 -15.45 -3.22 7.92
C PHE A 160 -16.16 -4.07 6.86
N ASN A 161 -16.67 -5.22 7.29
CA ASN A 161 -17.36 -6.14 6.38
C ASN A 161 -18.88 -5.82 6.28
N GLN A 162 -19.60 -6.61 5.49
CA GLN A 162 -21.05 -6.47 5.28
C GLN A 162 -21.89 -6.68 6.56
N ARG A 163 -21.29 -7.20 7.64
CA ARG A 163 -21.93 -7.35 8.96
C ARG A 163 -21.61 -6.19 9.91
N ALA A 164 -21.03 -5.11 9.36
CA ALA A 164 -20.54 -3.96 10.14
C ALA A 164 -19.46 -4.31 11.19
N GLU A 165 -18.74 -5.41 11.01
CA GLU A 165 -17.65 -5.81 11.88
C GLU A 165 -16.33 -5.21 11.38
N ILE A 166 -15.57 -4.55 12.27
CA ILE A 166 -14.28 -3.99 11.93
C ILE A 166 -13.31 -5.12 11.57
N VAL A 167 -12.76 -5.06 10.37
CA VAL A 167 -11.76 -5.99 9.85
C VAL A 167 -10.36 -5.44 10.10
N ALA A 168 -10.12 -4.18 9.73
CA ALA A 168 -8.82 -3.56 9.91
C ALA A 168 -8.92 -2.04 10.06
N ILE A 169 -7.92 -1.48 10.73
CA ILE A 169 -7.66 -0.04 10.74
C ILE A 169 -6.24 0.17 10.23
N SER A 170 -6.10 0.96 9.18
CA SER A 170 -4.79 1.33 8.65
C SER A 170 -4.52 2.82 8.83
N ARG A 171 -3.24 3.15 9.03
CA ARG A 171 -2.73 4.51 9.04
C ARG A 171 -1.62 4.62 8.02
N THR A 172 -1.63 5.69 7.24
CA THR A 172 -0.58 5.98 6.26
C THR A 172 0.01 7.33 6.59
N LEU A 173 1.32 7.35 6.83
CA LEU A 173 2.09 8.58 7.00
C LEU A 173 2.59 9.04 5.64
N ALA A 174 2.11 10.20 5.19
CA ALA A 174 2.54 10.85 3.96
C ALA A 174 3.34 12.13 4.30
N ILE A 175 4.52 12.25 3.72
CA ILE A 175 5.36 13.43 3.84
C ILE A 175 5.22 14.23 2.56
N HIS A 176 4.68 15.45 2.69
CA HIS A 176 4.55 16.41 1.60
C HIS A 176 5.71 17.38 1.67
N THR A 177 6.41 17.61 0.55
CA THR A 177 7.60 18.49 0.49
C THR A 177 7.58 19.35 -0.75
N GLU A 178 8.20 20.54 -0.66
CA GLU A 178 8.41 21.42 -1.81
C GLU A 178 9.48 20.84 -2.74
N ARG A 179 9.23 20.88 -4.06
CA ARG A 179 10.06 20.18 -5.05
C ARG A 179 11.48 20.74 -5.24
N LYS A 180 11.68 22.02 -4.97
CA LYS A 180 12.90 22.74 -5.33
C LYS A 180 14.16 22.13 -4.67
N THR A 181 14.06 21.85 -3.39
CA THR A 181 15.17 21.43 -2.54
C THR A 181 15.65 20.01 -2.83
N ALA A 182 14.76 19.11 -3.21
CA ALA A 182 15.09 17.71 -3.48
C ALA A 182 15.86 17.52 -4.80
N ARG A 183 15.58 18.36 -5.81
CA ARG A 183 16.21 18.28 -7.13
C ARG A 183 17.62 18.89 -7.13
N GLU A 184 17.84 19.96 -6.34
CA GLU A 184 19.12 20.65 -6.26
C GLU A 184 20.21 19.81 -5.55
N LYS A 185 19.80 18.86 -4.70
CA LYS A 185 20.71 18.04 -3.89
C LYS A 185 21.15 16.71 -4.53
N GLY A 186 20.64 16.37 -5.73
CA GLY A 186 21.09 15.23 -6.55
C GLY A 186 21.21 13.87 -5.82
N LYS A 187 20.43 13.63 -4.76
CA LYS A 187 20.62 12.56 -3.77
C LYS A 187 20.73 11.15 -4.35
N TYR A 188 20.30 10.96 -5.60
CA TYR A 188 20.25 9.64 -6.24
C TYR A 188 21.02 9.58 -7.56
N ALA A 189 21.84 10.62 -7.86
CA ALA A 189 22.58 10.69 -9.11
C ALA A 189 23.66 9.60 -9.24
N ASP A 190 24.12 9.08 -8.10
CA ASP A 190 25.23 8.13 -8.02
C ASP A 190 24.76 6.68 -7.74
N ILE A 191 23.45 6.39 -7.89
CA ILE A 191 22.94 5.02 -7.70
C ILE A 191 23.25 4.22 -8.95
N GLU A 192 24.17 3.26 -8.81
CA GLU A 192 24.45 2.25 -9.82
C GLU A 192 23.33 1.20 -9.86
N PRO A 193 23.01 0.64 -11.05
CA PRO A 193 22.12 -0.52 -11.14
C PRO A 193 22.65 -1.70 -10.31
N ALA A 194 21.76 -2.43 -9.63
CA ALA A 194 22.14 -3.63 -8.91
C ALA A 194 22.73 -4.67 -9.88
N HIS A 195 23.82 -5.31 -9.48
CA HIS A 195 24.47 -6.36 -10.22
C HIS A 195 24.49 -7.63 -9.37
N TYR A 196 24.07 -8.74 -9.95
CA TYR A 196 24.07 -10.04 -9.30
C TYR A 196 25.02 -10.97 -10.04
N THR A 197 25.86 -11.65 -9.30
CA THR A 197 26.71 -12.75 -9.82
C THR A 197 25.91 -14.06 -9.81
N ASP A 198 26.43 -15.08 -10.48
CA ASP A 198 25.83 -16.43 -10.44
C ASP A 198 25.82 -16.99 -9.01
N ASP A 199 26.83 -16.66 -8.21
CA ASP A 199 26.89 -17.08 -6.79
C ASP A 199 25.83 -16.37 -5.94
N ASP A 200 25.54 -15.08 -6.20
CA ASP A 200 24.48 -14.36 -5.51
C ASP A 200 23.11 -14.98 -5.84
N ILE A 201 22.87 -15.32 -7.10
CA ILE A 201 21.64 -15.98 -7.52
C ILE A 201 21.52 -17.37 -6.88
N ALA A 202 22.58 -18.16 -6.85
CA ALA A 202 22.57 -19.47 -6.20
C ALA A 202 22.25 -19.37 -4.70
N ALA A 203 22.82 -18.38 -4.00
CA ALA A 203 22.52 -18.13 -2.59
C ALA A 203 21.04 -17.72 -2.36
N ILE A 204 20.47 -16.91 -3.27
CA ILE A 204 19.04 -16.55 -3.25
C ILE A 204 18.19 -17.80 -3.44
N ASP A 205 18.51 -18.66 -4.40
CA ASP A 205 17.79 -19.90 -4.69
C ASP A 205 17.82 -20.88 -3.50
N GLU A 206 18.95 -20.97 -2.79
CA GLU A 206 19.05 -21.76 -1.57
C GLU A 206 18.12 -21.27 -0.46
N ILE A 207 18.01 -19.95 -0.27
CA ILE A 207 17.07 -19.38 0.71
C ILE A 207 15.63 -19.66 0.30
N TYR A 208 15.27 -19.50 -0.99
CA TYR A 208 13.93 -19.85 -1.49
C TYR A 208 13.61 -21.33 -1.26
N ALA A 209 14.56 -22.22 -1.51
CA ALA A 209 14.37 -23.66 -1.30
C ALA A 209 14.16 -24.03 0.18
N ALA A 210 14.70 -23.22 1.09
CA ALA A 210 14.58 -23.42 2.53
C ALA A 210 13.32 -22.76 3.12
N GLU A 211 12.65 -21.87 2.39
CA GLU A 211 11.41 -21.24 2.86
C GLU A 211 10.30 -22.28 3.00
N GLY A 212 9.55 -22.18 4.09
CA GLY A 212 8.39 -23.04 4.31
C GLY A 212 7.49 -22.53 5.44
N PRO A 213 6.18 -22.78 5.36
CA PRO A 213 5.29 -22.45 6.44
C PRO A 213 5.57 -23.35 7.65
N ARG A 214 5.49 -22.81 8.85
CA ARG A 214 5.60 -23.58 10.09
C ARG A 214 4.51 -24.66 10.21
N GLY A 215 3.38 -24.48 9.54
CA GLY A 215 2.27 -25.40 9.59
C GLY A 215 1.59 -25.43 10.97
N ALA A 216 1.33 -26.62 11.49
CA ALA A 216 0.65 -26.84 12.76
C ALA A 216 1.54 -26.69 14.00
N GLU A 217 2.84 -26.48 13.83
CA GLU A 217 3.76 -26.29 14.93
C GLU A 217 3.43 -25.03 15.71
N LYS A 218 3.14 -25.19 17.01
CA LYS A 218 2.76 -24.08 17.85
C LYS A 218 3.99 -23.32 18.33
N ARG A 219 3.87 -22.00 18.35
CA ARG A 219 4.83 -21.12 19.01
C ARG A 219 4.05 -20.29 20.04
N TRP A 220 4.36 -20.54 21.29
CA TRP A 220 3.74 -19.84 22.38
C TRP A 220 4.41 -18.48 22.60
N TRP A 221 3.67 -17.54 23.15
CA TRP A 221 4.24 -16.21 23.47
C TRP A 221 5.44 -16.32 24.42
N GLU A 222 5.35 -17.22 25.36
CA GLU A 222 6.36 -17.49 26.39
C GLU A 222 7.68 -18.05 25.82
N ASP A 223 7.61 -18.67 24.65
CA ASP A 223 8.77 -19.25 23.98
C ASP A 223 9.56 -18.22 23.15
N VAL A 224 9.01 -16.99 22.99
CA VAL A 224 9.64 -15.97 22.15
C VAL A 224 10.53 -15.07 23.00
N GLN A 225 11.80 -14.98 22.61
CA GLN A 225 12.80 -14.16 23.29
C GLN A 225 13.22 -12.98 22.40
N VAL A 226 13.67 -11.90 23.05
CA VAL A 226 14.29 -10.78 22.34
C VAL A 226 15.63 -11.25 21.77
N GLY A 227 15.81 -11.14 20.47
CA GLY A 227 17.01 -11.60 19.77
C GLY A 227 16.84 -12.96 19.07
N ASP A 228 15.69 -13.63 19.19
CA ASP A 228 15.40 -14.82 18.40
C ASP A 228 15.49 -14.49 16.89
N GLU A 229 16.23 -15.32 16.18
CA GLU A 229 16.32 -15.22 14.73
C GLU A 229 15.06 -15.76 14.05
N LEU A 230 14.58 -15.03 13.07
CA LEU A 230 13.52 -15.50 12.17
C LEU A 230 14.14 -16.29 11.03
N GLN A 231 13.38 -17.24 10.49
CA GLN A 231 13.79 -17.93 9.27
C GLN A 231 14.05 -16.90 8.16
N PRO A 232 15.19 -16.95 7.48
CA PRO A 232 15.46 -16.07 6.34
C PRO A 232 14.37 -16.15 5.30
N MET A 233 14.02 -15.01 4.72
CA MET A 233 13.10 -14.89 3.61
C MET A 233 13.72 -13.96 2.57
N VAL A 234 13.66 -14.35 1.32
CA VAL A 234 14.16 -13.54 0.21
C VAL A 234 13.05 -13.31 -0.82
N LYS A 235 13.03 -12.13 -1.41
CA LYS A 235 12.17 -11.79 -2.55
C LYS A 235 13.01 -11.00 -3.56
N GLY A 236 13.14 -11.56 -4.74
CA GLY A 236 13.93 -10.93 -5.81
C GLY A 236 14.94 -11.91 -6.44
N PRO A 237 15.78 -11.40 -7.37
CA PRO A 237 15.91 -10.00 -7.78
C PRO A 237 14.62 -9.42 -8.37
N LEU A 238 14.30 -8.16 -8.03
CA LEU A 238 13.09 -7.52 -8.52
C LEU A 238 13.21 -7.16 -10.01
N THR A 239 12.32 -7.69 -10.83
CA THR A 239 12.25 -7.45 -12.26
C THR A 239 10.95 -6.75 -12.67
N THR A 240 10.88 -6.27 -13.92
CA THR A 240 9.63 -5.75 -14.49
C THR A 240 8.54 -6.83 -14.51
N THR A 241 8.91 -8.10 -14.71
CA THR A 241 7.97 -9.24 -14.71
C THR A 241 7.31 -9.39 -13.34
N ASP A 242 8.08 -9.26 -12.25
CA ASP A 242 7.54 -9.37 -10.89
C ASP A 242 6.50 -8.27 -10.62
N ILE A 243 6.75 -7.06 -11.09
CA ILE A 243 5.78 -5.96 -11.00
C ILE A 243 4.50 -6.30 -11.76
N MET A 244 4.60 -6.87 -12.96
CA MET A 244 3.44 -7.29 -13.75
C MET A 244 2.66 -8.41 -13.07
N VAL A 245 3.35 -9.41 -12.53
CA VAL A 245 2.73 -10.52 -11.78
C VAL A 245 2.02 -10.01 -10.53
N PHE A 246 2.64 -9.09 -9.79
CA PHE A 246 2.04 -8.45 -8.63
C PHE A 246 0.75 -7.71 -8.97
N HIS A 247 0.73 -6.95 -10.07
CA HIS A 247 -0.48 -6.29 -10.55
C HIS A 247 -1.55 -7.28 -11.00
N ALA A 248 -1.16 -8.32 -11.76
CA ALA A 248 -2.08 -9.35 -12.23
C ALA A 248 -2.69 -10.17 -11.09
N GLY A 249 -1.93 -10.41 -10.02
CA GLY A 249 -2.37 -11.16 -8.85
C GLY A 249 -3.47 -10.51 -8.03
N GLY A 250 -3.77 -9.24 -8.26
CA GLY A 250 -4.91 -8.63 -7.58
C GLY A 250 -4.65 -7.28 -6.93
N TYR A 251 -3.43 -6.74 -7.06
CA TYR A 251 -3.17 -5.37 -6.60
C TYR A 251 -3.86 -4.32 -7.49
N GLY A 252 -4.44 -4.71 -8.60
CA GLY A 252 -5.04 -3.93 -9.69
C GLY A 252 -5.93 -2.75 -9.31
N PHE A 253 -5.56 -2.01 -8.27
CA PHE A 253 -6.25 -0.79 -7.90
C PHE A 253 -5.86 0.41 -8.77
N VAL A 254 -4.94 0.24 -9.71
CA VAL A 254 -4.62 1.30 -10.66
C VAL A 254 -5.82 1.50 -11.56
N PRO A 255 -6.57 2.57 -11.35
CA PRO A 255 -7.75 2.83 -12.16
C PRO A 255 -7.30 3.13 -13.58
N TYR A 256 -7.39 2.15 -14.45
CA TYR A 256 -7.35 2.40 -15.86
C TYR A 256 -8.70 3.03 -16.25
N GLU A 257 -8.73 4.35 -16.29
CA GLU A 257 -9.76 5.02 -17.07
C GLU A 257 -9.22 5.19 -18.48
N PRO A 258 -9.81 4.53 -19.48
CA PRO A 258 -9.64 4.99 -20.84
C PRO A 258 -10.06 6.45 -20.84
N ARG A 259 -9.15 7.36 -21.14
CA ARG A 259 -9.54 8.75 -21.39
C ARG A 259 -10.40 8.69 -22.65
N ALA A 260 -11.70 8.98 -22.47
CA ALA A 260 -12.60 9.22 -23.59
C ALA A 260 -12.14 10.45 -24.38
#